data_019ab551cc7366825b8718326b0ff295
#
_entry.id   019ab551cc7366825b8718326b0ff295
#
_cell.length_a   1.000
_cell.length_b   1.000
_cell.length_c   1.000
_cell.angle_alpha   90.00
_cell.angle_beta   90.00
_cell.angle_gamma   90.00
#
_symmetry.space_group_name_H-M   'P 1'
#
loop_
_entity.id
_entity.type
_entity.pdbx_description
1 polymer ?
#
loop_
_entity_poly.entity_id
_entity_poly.type
_entity_poly.pdbx_seq_one_letter_code
_entity_poly.pdbx_strand_id
1 'polypeptide(L)'
;MRFGASTFIWVSPFSNDTLDLIDKVADFGFDIIEICVEDPATIDTAAIAKRVEKAGIRALICGAFGPDRDISSDEAEKRESGHAYLRRCVDMAFELQSPVVSGPMYSAVGKTRLLSRTEREAQWALSVENMKRAADYAQAKGIKLAVEPLNRFETDLLNTVEQSMDWLGRIDRDNVGLLLDTFHMNIEERSIPDAIRRAGKKVFHFHGCANDRGTPGRDHLPWTDIVSALRTIGYDGPTVIEAFTPEVREIARAVSIWRPLAESQDALARDGLGFLKQAFAA
;
A
#
# COMPACT_ATOMS: atom_id res chain seq x y z
N MET A 1 -1.66 -16.67 8.93
CA MET A 1 -1.29 -15.49 8.10
C MET A 1 -1.66 -15.77 6.66
N ARG A 2 -2.17 -14.79 5.91
CA ARG A 2 -2.43 -14.90 4.46
C ARG A 2 -1.39 -14.07 3.70
N PHE A 3 -0.99 -14.54 2.53
CA PHE A 3 0.03 -13.90 1.72
C PHE A 3 -0.53 -13.42 0.39
N GLY A 4 -0.12 -12.25 -0.03
CA GLY A 4 -0.56 -11.62 -1.26
C GLY A 4 0.58 -11.13 -2.15
N ALA A 5 0.23 -10.82 -3.39
CA ALA A 5 1.11 -10.18 -4.35
C ALA A 5 0.44 -8.96 -4.96
N SER A 6 1.20 -7.86 -5.03
CA SER A 6 0.79 -6.62 -5.71
C SER A 6 0.85 -6.81 -7.24
N THR A 7 -0.13 -6.26 -7.94
CA THR A 7 -0.16 -6.28 -9.41
C THR A 7 1.03 -5.54 -10.03
N PHE A 8 1.61 -4.56 -9.34
CA PHE A 8 2.80 -3.82 -9.78
C PHE A 8 4.03 -4.71 -10.03
N ILE A 9 4.07 -5.92 -9.46
CA ILE A 9 5.14 -6.87 -9.76
C ILE A 9 5.21 -7.14 -11.27
N TRP A 10 4.08 -7.18 -11.97
CA TRP A 10 4.01 -7.61 -13.37
C TRP A 10 3.49 -6.56 -14.34
N VAL A 11 2.57 -5.69 -13.90
CA VAL A 11 1.86 -4.76 -14.78
C VAL A 11 1.70 -3.37 -14.16
N SER A 12 1.66 -2.38 -15.03
CA SER A 12 1.25 -1.00 -14.74
C SER A 12 0.78 -0.36 -16.06
N PRO A 13 -0.51 0.03 -16.17
CA PRO A 13 -1.57 -0.18 -15.19
C PRO A 13 -2.15 -1.62 -15.18
N PHE A 14 -2.79 -2.01 -14.07
CA PHE A 14 -3.70 -3.15 -14.07
C PHE A 14 -5.02 -2.75 -14.73
N SER A 15 -5.55 -3.61 -15.61
CA SER A 15 -6.78 -3.36 -16.34
C SER A 15 -7.54 -4.65 -16.68
N ASN A 16 -8.67 -4.52 -17.35
CA ASN A 16 -9.42 -5.68 -17.83
C ASN A 16 -8.63 -6.58 -18.81
N ASP A 17 -7.62 -6.04 -19.47
CA ASP A 17 -6.76 -6.79 -20.40
C ASP A 17 -5.74 -7.68 -19.66
N THR A 18 -5.55 -7.48 -18.35
CA THR A 18 -4.58 -8.19 -17.50
C THR A 18 -5.21 -9.05 -16.42
N LEU A 19 -6.49 -9.41 -16.57
CA LEU A 19 -7.22 -10.23 -15.59
C LEU A 19 -6.65 -11.65 -15.40
N ASP A 20 -5.91 -12.18 -16.36
CA ASP A 20 -5.21 -13.47 -16.27
C ASP A 20 -4.13 -13.49 -15.16
N LEU A 21 -3.67 -12.31 -14.73
CA LEU A 21 -2.78 -12.18 -13.60
C LEU A 21 -3.39 -12.73 -12.30
N ILE A 22 -4.71 -12.72 -12.17
CA ILE A 22 -5.42 -13.29 -11.01
C ILE A 22 -5.16 -14.80 -10.92
N ASP A 23 -5.27 -15.51 -12.06
CA ASP A 23 -5.01 -16.95 -12.10
C ASP A 23 -3.52 -17.23 -11.83
N LYS A 24 -2.61 -16.45 -12.43
CA LYS A 24 -1.16 -16.57 -12.18
C LYS A 24 -0.82 -16.44 -10.68
N VAL A 25 -1.38 -15.45 -10.00
CA VAL A 25 -1.17 -15.23 -8.56
C VAL A 25 -1.68 -16.41 -7.74
N ALA A 26 -2.85 -16.94 -8.10
CA ALA A 26 -3.41 -18.13 -7.46
C ALA A 26 -2.54 -19.39 -7.70
N ASP A 27 -2.07 -19.60 -8.94
CA ASP A 27 -1.21 -20.73 -9.32
C ASP A 27 0.14 -20.71 -8.60
N PHE A 28 0.65 -19.52 -8.23
CA PHE A 28 1.86 -19.40 -7.39
C PHE A 28 1.61 -19.74 -5.92
N GLY A 29 0.34 -19.91 -5.51
CA GLY A 29 -0.05 -20.28 -4.17
C GLY A 29 -0.18 -19.09 -3.21
N PHE A 30 -0.45 -17.90 -3.72
CA PHE A 30 -0.88 -16.75 -2.93
C PHE A 30 -2.38 -16.86 -2.57
N ASP A 31 -2.74 -16.28 -1.45
CA ASP A 31 -4.14 -16.20 -0.97
C ASP A 31 -4.84 -14.93 -1.48
N ILE A 32 -4.05 -13.94 -1.94
CA ILE A 32 -4.51 -12.59 -2.22
C ILE A 32 -3.79 -12.02 -3.45
N ILE A 33 -4.56 -11.36 -4.31
CA ILE A 33 -4.04 -10.39 -5.27
C ILE A 33 -4.35 -8.97 -4.77
N GLU A 34 -3.35 -8.11 -4.68
CA GLU A 34 -3.56 -6.70 -4.39
C GLU A 34 -3.55 -5.90 -5.68
N ILE A 35 -4.70 -5.31 -6.00
CA ILE A 35 -4.92 -4.56 -7.24
C ILE A 35 -4.55 -3.11 -7.02
N CYS A 36 -3.50 -2.66 -7.72
CA CYS A 36 -3.08 -1.28 -7.75
C CYS A 36 -3.92 -0.51 -8.78
N VAL A 37 -4.74 0.42 -8.27
CA VAL A 37 -5.71 1.14 -9.08
C VAL A 37 -5.09 2.43 -9.60
N GLU A 38 -4.50 2.39 -10.81
CA GLU A 38 -3.97 3.59 -11.47
C GLU A 38 -5.08 4.33 -12.21
N ASP A 39 -5.91 3.59 -12.98
CA ASP A 39 -7.08 4.13 -13.67
C ASP A 39 -8.33 3.29 -13.36
N PRO A 40 -9.22 3.78 -12.49
CA PRO A 40 -10.45 3.05 -12.13
C PRO A 40 -11.40 2.81 -13.31
N ALA A 41 -11.29 3.60 -14.40
CA ALA A 41 -12.19 3.47 -15.55
C ALA A 41 -11.89 2.22 -16.38
N THR A 42 -10.70 1.66 -16.28
CA THR A 42 -10.27 0.47 -17.01
C THR A 42 -10.52 -0.84 -16.26
N ILE A 43 -11.15 -0.78 -15.08
CA ILE A 43 -11.32 -1.91 -14.17
C ILE A 43 -12.80 -2.28 -14.00
N ASP A 44 -13.16 -3.47 -14.42
CA ASP A 44 -14.48 -4.09 -14.18
C ASP A 44 -14.42 -4.97 -12.92
N THR A 45 -14.95 -4.46 -11.82
CA THR A 45 -14.98 -5.18 -10.52
C THR A 45 -15.82 -6.45 -10.57
N ALA A 46 -16.87 -6.52 -11.40
CA ALA A 46 -17.67 -7.72 -11.53
C ALA A 46 -16.90 -8.85 -12.23
N ALA A 47 -16.09 -8.52 -13.24
CA ALA A 47 -15.20 -9.48 -13.88
C ALA A 47 -14.12 -9.99 -12.92
N ILE A 48 -13.53 -9.09 -12.12
CA ILE A 48 -12.55 -9.44 -11.07
C ILE A 48 -13.18 -10.35 -10.02
N ALA A 49 -14.36 -9.99 -9.47
CA ALA A 49 -15.05 -10.76 -8.43
C ALA A 49 -15.27 -12.21 -8.87
N LYS A 50 -15.74 -12.39 -10.11
CA LYS A 50 -15.93 -13.70 -10.72
C LYS A 50 -14.64 -14.52 -10.82
N ARG A 51 -13.52 -13.84 -11.15
CA ARG A 51 -12.26 -14.52 -11.39
C ARG A 51 -11.55 -14.88 -10.08
N VAL A 52 -11.56 -14.01 -9.07
CA VAL A 52 -11.01 -14.31 -7.74
C VAL A 52 -11.80 -15.40 -7.03
N GLU A 53 -13.13 -15.42 -7.18
CA GLU A 53 -13.98 -16.50 -6.67
C GLU A 53 -13.62 -17.85 -7.32
N LYS A 54 -13.49 -17.88 -8.66
CA LYS A 54 -13.09 -19.08 -9.41
C LYS A 54 -11.68 -19.55 -9.01
N ALA A 55 -10.75 -18.62 -8.82
CA ALA A 55 -9.37 -18.91 -8.45
C ALA A 55 -9.20 -19.27 -6.95
N GLY A 56 -10.23 -19.06 -6.12
CA GLY A 56 -10.20 -19.36 -4.69
C GLY A 56 -9.32 -18.40 -3.87
N ILE A 57 -9.02 -17.20 -4.39
CA ILE A 57 -8.24 -16.15 -3.71
C ILE A 57 -9.10 -14.91 -3.45
N ARG A 58 -8.53 -13.88 -2.82
CA ARG A 58 -9.20 -12.60 -2.53
C ARG A 58 -8.53 -11.45 -3.25
N ALA A 59 -9.27 -10.39 -3.55
CA ALA A 59 -8.72 -9.13 -4.00
C ALA A 59 -8.62 -8.14 -2.84
N LEU A 60 -7.53 -7.37 -2.80
CA LEU A 60 -7.40 -6.13 -2.03
C LEU A 60 -7.22 -4.96 -2.98
N ILE A 61 -7.52 -3.76 -2.50
CA ILE A 61 -7.41 -2.52 -3.29
C ILE A 61 -6.29 -1.66 -2.70
N CYS A 62 -5.32 -1.31 -3.55
CA CYS A 62 -4.29 -0.33 -3.28
C CYS A 62 -4.44 0.86 -4.25
N GLY A 63 -4.46 2.08 -3.70
CA GLY A 63 -4.61 3.30 -4.49
C GLY A 63 -3.27 3.89 -4.93
N ALA A 64 -3.23 4.45 -6.14
CA ALA A 64 -2.11 5.21 -6.68
C ALA A 64 -2.43 6.72 -6.69
N PHE A 65 -1.65 7.51 -5.96
CA PHE A 65 -1.93 8.93 -5.72
C PHE A 65 -0.90 9.83 -6.42
N GLY A 66 -1.20 10.20 -7.65
CA GLY A 66 -0.40 11.12 -8.45
C GLY A 66 -0.71 12.60 -8.17
N PRO A 67 -0.03 13.53 -8.87
CA PRO A 67 -0.14 14.99 -8.65
C PRO A 67 -1.54 15.56 -8.75
N ASP A 68 -2.41 14.94 -9.53
CA ASP A 68 -3.79 15.39 -9.75
C ASP A 68 -4.80 14.82 -8.74
N ARG A 69 -4.34 14.00 -7.76
CA ARG A 69 -5.15 13.32 -6.75
C ARG A 69 -4.65 13.63 -5.35
N ASP A 70 -4.36 14.89 -5.08
CA ASP A 70 -3.69 15.34 -3.86
C ASP A 70 -4.67 15.98 -2.88
N ILE A 71 -5.12 15.22 -1.88
CA ILE A 71 -6.01 15.73 -0.84
C ILE A 71 -5.34 16.74 0.11
N SER A 72 -4.03 16.91 0.05
CA SER A 72 -3.25 17.89 0.81
C SER A 72 -2.91 19.15 0.01
N SER A 73 -3.36 19.24 -1.25
CA SER A 73 -3.11 20.39 -2.12
C SER A 73 -3.82 21.65 -1.63
N ASP A 74 -3.23 22.80 -1.86
CA ASP A 74 -3.88 24.11 -1.73
C ASP A 74 -4.88 24.37 -2.88
N GLU A 75 -4.73 23.69 -4.02
CA GLU A 75 -5.67 23.71 -5.13
C GLU A 75 -6.91 22.85 -4.83
N ALA A 76 -8.09 23.50 -4.76
CA ALA A 76 -9.35 22.80 -4.44
C ALA A 76 -9.69 21.71 -5.47
N GLU A 77 -9.41 21.92 -6.74
CA GLU A 77 -9.68 20.97 -7.82
C GLU A 77 -8.92 19.64 -7.60
N LYS A 78 -7.64 19.70 -7.25
CA LYS A 78 -6.83 18.52 -6.94
C LYS A 78 -7.35 17.76 -5.72
N ARG A 79 -7.82 18.48 -4.69
CA ARG A 79 -8.44 17.84 -3.52
C ARG A 79 -9.73 17.12 -3.90
N GLU A 80 -10.61 17.74 -4.68
CA GLU A 80 -11.85 17.09 -5.10
C GLU A 80 -11.61 15.91 -6.05
N SER A 81 -10.62 16.00 -6.95
CA SER A 81 -10.17 14.85 -7.76
C SER A 81 -9.67 13.71 -6.88
N GLY A 82 -8.84 14.00 -5.86
CA GLY A 82 -8.40 13.03 -4.88
C GLY A 82 -9.56 12.37 -4.12
N HIS A 83 -10.56 13.15 -3.73
CA HIS A 83 -11.77 12.62 -3.10
C HIS A 83 -12.59 11.71 -4.02
N ALA A 84 -12.81 12.14 -5.27
CA ALA A 84 -13.54 11.35 -6.25
C ALA A 84 -12.85 9.99 -6.48
N TYR A 85 -11.53 10.01 -6.59
CA TYR A 85 -10.71 8.81 -6.74
C TYR A 85 -10.77 7.90 -5.51
N LEU A 86 -10.60 8.44 -4.29
CA LEU A 86 -10.70 7.67 -3.05
C LEU A 86 -12.07 7.03 -2.90
N ARG A 87 -13.15 7.75 -3.20
CA ARG A 87 -14.51 7.18 -3.19
C ARG A 87 -14.61 5.99 -4.14
N ARG A 88 -14.07 6.11 -5.36
CA ARG A 88 -14.11 5.01 -6.32
C ARG A 88 -13.30 3.80 -5.81
N CYS A 89 -12.12 4.00 -5.21
CA CYS A 89 -11.36 2.91 -4.58
C CYS A 89 -12.16 2.24 -3.44
N VAL A 90 -12.85 3.01 -2.62
CA VAL A 90 -13.73 2.49 -1.56
C VAL A 90 -14.92 1.72 -2.14
N ASP A 91 -15.53 2.21 -3.22
CA ASP A 91 -16.61 1.51 -3.92
C ASP A 91 -16.13 0.17 -4.49
N MET A 92 -14.97 0.16 -5.16
CA MET A 92 -14.35 -1.07 -5.66
C MET A 92 -14.03 -2.05 -4.54
N ALA A 93 -13.50 -1.57 -3.40
CA ALA A 93 -13.24 -2.40 -2.24
C ALA A 93 -14.53 -3.03 -1.70
N PHE A 94 -15.61 -2.27 -1.63
CA PHE A 94 -16.92 -2.77 -1.21
C PHE A 94 -17.46 -3.82 -2.19
N GLU A 95 -17.41 -3.56 -3.50
CA GLU A 95 -17.84 -4.46 -4.57
C GLU A 95 -17.05 -5.79 -4.56
N LEU A 96 -15.75 -5.74 -4.25
CA LEU A 96 -14.83 -6.89 -4.18
C LEU A 96 -14.73 -7.53 -2.80
N GLN A 97 -15.49 -7.05 -1.82
CA GLN A 97 -15.44 -7.50 -0.42
C GLN A 97 -14.02 -7.39 0.19
N SER A 98 -13.23 -6.42 -0.29
CA SER A 98 -11.96 -6.03 0.33
C SER A 98 -12.25 -5.27 1.63
N PRO A 99 -11.70 -5.66 2.78
CA PRO A 99 -11.95 -4.97 4.03
C PRO A 99 -11.21 -3.64 4.14
N VAL A 100 -10.30 -3.35 3.21
CA VAL A 100 -9.36 -2.25 3.28
C VAL A 100 -9.09 -1.66 1.90
N VAL A 101 -8.88 -0.34 1.86
CA VAL A 101 -8.18 0.38 0.79
C VAL A 101 -6.85 0.84 1.37
N SER A 102 -5.75 0.53 0.70
CA SER A 102 -4.38 0.86 1.11
C SER A 102 -3.73 1.90 0.18
N GLY A 103 -2.59 2.45 0.60
CA GLY A 103 -1.73 3.33 -0.19
C GLY A 103 -1.48 4.70 0.42
N PRO A 104 -0.66 5.55 -0.22
CA PRO A 104 -0.22 6.86 0.30
C PRO A 104 -1.25 7.97 0.10
N MET A 105 -2.49 7.75 0.55
CA MET A 105 -3.67 8.56 0.27
C MET A 105 -3.70 9.94 0.95
N TYR A 106 -2.71 10.28 1.77
CA TYR A 106 -2.64 11.55 2.50
C TYR A 106 -2.10 12.72 1.68
N SER A 107 -1.40 12.44 0.59
CA SER A 107 -0.73 13.43 -0.27
C SER A 107 -0.44 12.81 -1.65
N ALA A 108 -0.10 13.63 -2.64
CA ALA A 108 0.46 13.12 -3.89
C ALA A 108 1.87 12.56 -3.68
N VAL A 109 2.17 11.43 -4.32
CA VAL A 109 3.52 10.87 -4.46
C VAL A 109 4.36 11.79 -5.35
N GLY A 110 5.64 11.94 -5.03
CA GLY A 110 6.57 12.83 -5.72
C GLY A 110 6.58 14.27 -5.20
N LYS A 111 5.80 14.56 -4.17
CA LYS A 111 5.74 15.86 -3.50
C LYS A 111 6.86 15.96 -2.46
N THR A 112 8.02 16.45 -2.89
CA THR A 112 9.27 16.49 -2.11
C THR A 112 9.84 17.90 -2.04
N ARG A 113 9.42 18.69 -1.04
CA ARG A 113 9.74 20.10 -0.89
C ARG A 113 10.32 20.39 0.49
N LEU A 114 11.18 21.37 0.59
CA LEU A 114 11.62 21.89 1.89
C LEU A 114 10.66 23.00 2.33
N LEU A 115 9.62 22.63 3.06
CA LEU A 115 8.62 23.55 3.58
C LEU A 115 9.05 24.21 4.88
N SER A 116 8.67 25.47 5.07
CA SER A 116 8.68 26.11 6.37
C SER A 116 7.71 25.40 7.33
N ARG A 117 7.87 25.62 8.64
CA ARG A 117 6.97 25.06 9.65
C ARG A 117 5.50 25.43 9.41
N THR A 118 5.24 26.68 9.01
CA THR A 118 3.88 27.18 8.75
C THR A 118 3.27 26.50 7.53
N GLU A 119 4.02 26.39 6.44
CA GLU A 119 3.55 25.70 5.21
C GLU A 119 3.28 24.22 5.47
N ARG A 120 4.16 23.55 6.20
CA ARG A 120 3.96 22.14 6.59
C ARG A 120 2.70 21.98 7.44
N GLU A 121 2.47 22.83 8.43
CA GLU A 121 1.27 22.76 9.27
C GLU A 121 0.00 23.01 8.48
N ALA A 122 0.01 23.96 7.54
CA ALA A 122 -1.11 24.20 6.63
C ALA A 122 -1.42 22.99 5.75
N GLN A 123 -0.40 22.35 5.20
CA GLN A 123 -0.56 21.13 4.41
C GLN A 123 -1.10 19.96 5.23
N TRP A 124 -0.58 19.79 6.47
CA TRP A 124 -1.09 18.79 7.38
C TRP A 124 -2.57 19.01 7.71
N ALA A 125 -2.97 20.26 7.96
CA ALA A 125 -4.36 20.59 8.23
C ALA A 125 -5.28 20.23 7.08
N LEU A 126 -4.90 20.54 5.82
CA LEU A 126 -5.63 20.14 4.63
C LEU A 126 -5.73 18.62 4.50
N SER A 127 -4.61 17.92 4.67
CA SER A 127 -4.57 16.45 4.61
C SER A 127 -5.49 15.82 5.66
N VAL A 128 -5.44 16.30 6.92
CA VAL A 128 -6.29 15.79 8.02
C VAL A 128 -7.76 16.05 7.76
N GLU A 129 -8.14 17.27 7.36
CA GLU A 129 -9.53 17.62 7.07
C GLU A 129 -10.13 16.74 5.97
N ASN A 130 -9.38 16.59 4.87
CA ASN A 130 -9.83 15.83 3.73
C ASN A 130 -9.82 14.32 4.00
N MET A 131 -8.88 13.82 4.82
CA MET A 131 -8.90 12.42 5.24
C MET A 131 -10.11 12.10 6.15
N LYS A 132 -10.54 13.00 7.03
CA LYS A 132 -11.78 12.81 7.81
C LYS A 132 -12.97 12.59 6.88
N ARG A 133 -13.10 13.41 5.83
CA ARG A 133 -14.17 13.26 4.83
C ARG A 133 -14.11 11.92 4.10
N ALA A 134 -12.92 11.46 3.74
CA ALA A 134 -12.73 10.14 3.13
C ALA A 134 -13.04 9.00 4.10
N ALA A 135 -12.60 9.13 5.36
CA ALA A 135 -12.84 8.15 6.41
C ALA A 135 -14.34 7.96 6.71
N ASP A 136 -15.09 9.05 6.78
CA ASP A 136 -16.54 9.01 7.02
C ASP A 136 -17.28 8.29 5.88
N TYR A 137 -16.86 8.50 4.62
CA TYR A 137 -17.39 7.76 3.46
C TYR A 137 -17.06 6.26 3.52
N ALA A 138 -15.81 5.92 3.83
CA ALA A 138 -15.37 4.53 3.94
C ALA A 138 -16.04 3.81 5.11
N GLN A 139 -16.23 4.50 6.25
CA GLN A 139 -16.93 3.98 7.43
C GLN A 139 -18.37 3.57 7.12
N ALA A 140 -19.08 4.36 6.32
CA ALA A 140 -20.47 4.06 5.92
C ALA A 140 -20.57 2.75 5.09
N LYS A 141 -19.46 2.30 4.51
CA LYS A 141 -19.35 1.04 3.75
C LYS A 141 -18.64 -0.08 4.52
N GLY A 142 -18.23 0.17 5.76
CA GLY A 142 -17.48 -0.79 6.58
C GLY A 142 -16.02 -1.01 6.10
N ILE A 143 -15.48 -0.08 5.30
CA ILE A 143 -14.13 -0.17 4.73
C ILE A 143 -13.14 0.59 5.63
N LYS A 144 -11.98 -0.02 5.86
CA LYS A 144 -10.84 0.62 6.52
C LYS A 144 -9.94 1.31 5.49
N LEU A 145 -9.28 2.38 5.92
CA LEU A 145 -8.25 3.08 5.14
C LEU A 145 -6.88 2.81 5.78
N ALA A 146 -5.99 2.15 5.06
CA ALA A 146 -4.63 1.84 5.50
C ALA A 146 -3.64 2.78 4.80
N VAL A 147 -3.23 3.82 5.52
CA VAL A 147 -2.38 4.89 5.01
C VAL A 147 -0.92 4.44 5.03
N GLU A 148 -0.21 4.64 3.94
CA GLU A 148 1.17 4.21 3.76
C GLU A 148 2.14 5.37 3.91
N PRO A 149 2.93 5.45 4.99
CA PRO A 149 4.06 6.37 5.07
C PRO A 149 5.14 5.99 4.05
N LEU A 150 5.51 6.93 3.19
CA LEU A 150 6.55 6.71 2.17
C LEU A 150 7.89 7.27 2.63
N ASN A 151 8.96 6.82 1.99
CA ASN A 151 10.29 7.36 2.22
C ASN A 151 10.41 8.83 1.75
N ARG A 152 11.44 9.52 2.25
CA ARG A 152 11.73 10.95 2.00
C ARG A 152 11.99 11.32 0.55
N PHE A 153 12.26 10.35 -0.31
CA PHE A 153 12.49 10.60 -1.74
C PHE A 153 11.18 10.65 -2.52
N GLU A 154 10.08 10.21 -1.92
CA GLU A 154 8.77 10.13 -2.54
C GLU A 154 7.74 11.07 -1.91
N THR A 155 7.93 11.50 -0.66
CA THR A 155 7.03 12.47 0.00
C THR A 155 7.74 13.31 1.05
N ASP A 156 7.21 14.52 1.27
CA ASP A 156 7.63 15.41 2.35
C ASP A 156 6.64 15.45 3.54
N LEU A 157 5.55 14.67 3.51
CA LEU A 157 4.49 14.77 4.51
C LEU A 157 4.61 13.76 5.65
N LEU A 158 4.51 12.46 5.36
CA LEU A 158 4.58 11.37 6.35
C LEU A 158 5.64 10.35 5.94
N ASN A 159 6.72 10.27 6.72
CA ASN A 159 7.83 9.36 6.45
C ASN A 159 7.99 8.29 7.53
N THR A 160 7.61 8.58 8.77
CA THR A 160 7.79 7.66 9.89
C THR A 160 6.47 7.29 10.55
N VAL A 161 6.46 6.15 11.24
CA VAL A 161 5.34 5.73 12.08
C VAL A 161 5.03 6.78 13.15
N GLU A 162 6.06 7.41 13.73
CA GLU A 162 5.86 8.47 14.73
C GLU A 162 5.04 9.64 14.18
N GLN A 163 5.42 10.18 13.03
CA GLN A 163 4.66 11.23 12.35
C GLN A 163 3.25 10.77 11.99
N SER A 164 3.13 9.54 11.51
CA SER A 164 1.84 8.97 11.11
C SER A 164 0.90 8.78 12.28
N MET A 165 1.40 8.39 13.46
CA MET A 165 0.58 8.27 14.67
C MET A 165 0.09 9.64 15.16
N ASP A 166 0.92 10.70 15.08
CA ASP A 166 0.49 12.06 15.38
C ASP A 166 -0.60 12.54 14.40
N TRP A 167 -0.42 12.24 13.12
CA TRP A 167 -1.39 12.57 12.08
C TRP A 167 -2.71 11.81 12.27
N LEU A 168 -2.67 10.50 12.58
CA LEU A 168 -3.85 9.69 12.93
C LEU A 168 -4.60 10.24 14.16
N GLY A 169 -3.86 10.72 15.17
CA GLY A 169 -4.44 11.36 16.35
C GLY A 169 -5.27 12.60 16.01
N ARG A 170 -4.86 13.39 15.00
CA ARG A 170 -5.62 14.56 14.52
C ARG A 170 -6.84 14.19 13.68
N ILE A 171 -6.82 13.04 13.01
CA ILE A 171 -7.96 12.53 12.22
C ILE A 171 -9.08 12.05 13.14
N ASP A 172 -8.70 11.33 14.20
CA ASP A 172 -9.65 10.81 15.19
C ASP A 172 -10.79 9.99 14.56
N ARG A 173 -10.38 8.97 13.78
CA ARG A 173 -11.29 7.99 13.15
C ARG A 173 -10.73 6.58 13.34
N ASP A 174 -11.56 5.67 13.83
CA ASP A 174 -11.13 4.29 14.13
C ASP A 174 -10.87 3.46 12.88
N ASN A 175 -11.51 3.78 11.77
CA ASN A 175 -11.34 3.11 10.48
C ASN A 175 -10.15 3.64 9.66
N VAL A 176 -9.33 4.54 10.21
CA VAL A 176 -8.05 4.96 9.60
C VAL A 176 -6.90 4.38 10.41
N GLY A 177 -6.00 3.70 9.72
CA GLY A 177 -4.80 3.08 10.26
C GLY A 177 -3.66 3.13 9.26
N LEU A 178 -2.68 2.25 9.42
CA LEU A 178 -1.45 2.25 8.64
C LEU A 178 -1.33 0.99 7.76
N LEU A 179 -0.83 1.19 6.57
CA LEU A 179 -0.06 0.21 5.81
C LEU A 179 1.41 0.45 6.17
N LEU A 180 2.11 -0.57 6.63
CA LEU A 180 3.54 -0.51 6.88
C LEU A 180 4.28 -1.32 5.82
N ASP A 181 5.17 -0.67 5.09
CA ASP A 181 6.03 -1.28 4.06
C ASP A 181 7.48 -1.32 4.54
N THR A 182 8.07 -2.50 4.57
CA THR A 182 9.44 -2.72 5.04
C THR A 182 10.50 -2.02 4.18
N PHE A 183 10.26 -1.77 2.90
CA PHE A 183 11.14 -0.99 2.05
C PHE A 183 11.21 0.48 2.51
N HIS A 184 10.05 1.12 2.72
CA HIS A 184 10.00 2.50 3.19
C HIS A 184 10.53 2.62 4.62
N MET A 185 10.16 1.68 5.50
CA MET A 185 10.64 1.65 6.88
C MET A 185 12.16 1.44 6.97
N ASN A 186 12.76 0.68 6.06
CA ASN A 186 14.20 0.50 6.02
C ASN A 186 14.98 1.81 5.78
N ILE A 187 14.38 2.75 5.07
CA ILE A 187 14.98 4.05 4.79
C ILE A 187 14.76 5.03 5.96
N GLU A 188 13.59 5.00 6.59
CA GLU A 188 13.12 6.06 7.49
C GLU A 188 13.19 5.69 8.97
N GLU A 189 13.01 4.42 9.33
CA GLU A 189 12.94 4.01 10.72
C GLU A 189 14.30 3.61 11.28
N ARG A 190 14.60 4.01 12.51
CA ARG A 190 15.82 3.56 13.22
C ARG A 190 15.74 2.09 13.62
N SER A 191 14.51 1.60 13.85
CA SER A 191 14.20 0.22 14.22
C SER A 191 12.80 -0.11 13.69
N ILE A 192 12.75 -0.93 12.66
CA ILE A 192 11.48 -1.41 12.08
C ILE A 192 10.61 -2.12 13.13
N PRO A 193 11.16 -3.07 13.95
CA PRO A 193 10.34 -3.75 14.97
C PRO A 193 9.74 -2.80 16.01
N ASP A 194 10.48 -1.76 16.43
CA ASP A 194 9.97 -0.79 17.42
C ASP A 194 8.91 0.13 16.81
N ALA A 195 9.07 0.51 15.54
CA ALA A 195 8.05 1.25 14.81
C ALA A 195 6.75 0.44 14.67
N ILE A 196 6.83 -0.86 14.35
CA ILE A 196 5.68 -1.76 14.32
C ILE A 196 4.98 -1.82 15.69
N ARG A 197 5.74 -2.00 16.78
CA ARG A 197 5.19 -2.02 18.15
C ARG A 197 4.51 -0.71 18.51
N ARG A 198 5.09 0.45 18.09
CA ARG A 198 4.51 1.78 18.28
C ARG A 198 3.19 1.96 17.54
N ALA A 199 3.08 1.48 16.30
CA ALA A 199 1.85 1.53 15.52
C ALA A 199 0.74 0.66 16.15
N GLY A 200 1.10 -0.47 16.73
CA GLY A 200 0.19 -1.33 17.49
C GLY A 200 -1.02 -1.75 16.65
N LYS A 201 -2.20 -1.65 17.24
CA LYS A 201 -3.49 -2.02 16.58
C LYS A 201 -3.88 -1.12 15.40
N LYS A 202 -3.15 -0.04 15.14
CA LYS A 202 -3.35 0.80 13.97
C LYS A 202 -2.70 0.25 12.71
N VAL A 203 -1.95 -0.87 12.77
CA VAL A 203 -1.50 -1.59 11.59
C VAL A 203 -2.68 -2.36 10.99
N PHE A 204 -3.18 -1.89 9.85
CA PHE A 204 -4.30 -2.50 9.13
C PHE A 204 -3.84 -3.33 7.94
N HIS A 205 -2.67 -3.03 7.40
CA HIS A 205 -2.07 -3.73 6.27
C HIS A 205 -0.54 -3.75 6.39
N PHE A 206 0.10 -4.72 5.73
CA PHE A 206 1.54 -4.88 5.80
C PHE A 206 2.12 -5.31 4.45
N HIS A 207 3.10 -4.57 3.95
CA HIS A 207 3.91 -4.94 2.81
C HIS A 207 5.24 -5.52 3.26
N GLY A 208 5.45 -6.80 2.98
CA GLY A 208 6.69 -7.53 3.24
C GLY A 208 7.61 -7.46 2.05
N CYS A 209 8.32 -6.35 1.89
CA CYS A 209 9.18 -6.06 0.75
C CYS A 209 10.66 -6.18 1.14
N ALA A 210 11.52 -6.58 0.20
CA ALA A 210 12.96 -6.46 0.38
C ALA A 210 13.39 -4.98 0.47
N ASN A 211 14.53 -4.71 1.14
CA ASN A 211 15.06 -3.36 1.30
C ASN A 211 15.40 -2.64 -0.01
N ASP A 212 15.45 -3.35 -1.12
CA ASP A 212 15.75 -2.82 -2.46
C ASP A 212 14.63 -3.06 -3.48
N ARG A 213 13.43 -3.45 -3.04
CA ARG A 213 12.30 -3.89 -3.90
C ARG A 213 12.58 -5.18 -4.68
N GLY A 214 13.63 -5.93 -4.33
CA GLY A 214 13.93 -7.25 -4.85
C GLY A 214 13.13 -8.36 -4.16
N THR A 215 13.71 -9.58 -4.15
CA THR A 215 13.08 -10.74 -3.55
C THR A 215 13.16 -10.69 -2.02
N PRO A 216 12.04 -10.69 -1.28
CA PRO A 216 12.06 -10.80 0.18
C PRO A 216 12.89 -11.99 0.66
N GLY A 217 13.75 -11.75 1.66
CA GLY A 217 14.68 -12.74 2.19
C GLY A 217 16.04 -12.80 1.49
N ARG A 218 16.23 -12.12 0.36
CA ARG A 218 17.53 -11.86 -0.25
C ARG A 218 18.05 -10.47 0.10
N ASP A 219 17.78 -10.03 1.31
CA ASP A 219 17.98 -8.69 1.84
C ASP A 219 18.65 -8.74 3.24
N HIS A 220 18.82 -7.57 3.87
CA HIS A 220 19.44 -7.46 5.20
C HIS A 220 18.42 -7.11 6.31
N LEU A 221 17.13 -7.20 6.03
CA LEU A 221 16.10 -6.83 6.99
C LEU A 221 16.04 -7.81 8.17
N PRO A 222 15.77 -7.34 9.40
CA PRO A 222 15.69 -8.19 10.59
C PRO A 222 14.35 -8.94 10.66
N TRP A 223 14.10 -9.83 9.72
CA TRP A 223 12.80 -10.50 9.53
C TRP A 223 12.28 -11.22 10.78
N THR A 224 13.17 -11.86 11.53
CA THR A 224 12.79 -12.51 12.80
C THR A 224 12.18 -11.53 13.79
N ASP A 225 12.80 -10.35 13.92
CA ASP A 225 12.33 -9.32 14.86
C ASP A 225 11.07 -8.60 14.31
N ILE A 226 10.98 -8.42 13.00
CA ILE A 226 9.79 -7.88 12.31
C ILE A 226 8.58 -8.77 12.58
N VAL A 227 8.71 -10.09 12.32
CA VAL A 227 7.63 -11.06 12.54
C VAL A 227 7.26 -11.12 14.02
N SER A 228 8.26 -11.13 14.93
CA SER A 228 8.03 -11.06 16.38
C SER A 228 7.24 -9.82 16.78
N ALA A 229 7.56 -8.64 16.20
CA ALA A 229 6.85 -7.41 16.48
C ALA A 229 5.40 -7.45 15.99
N LEU A 230 5.14 -7.97 14.78
CA LEU A 230 3.78 -8.17 14.24
C LEU A 230 2.95 -9.10 15.12
N ARG A 231 3.55 -10.19 15.61
CA ARG A 231 2.89 -11.10 16.56
C ARG A 231 2.59 -10.41 17.90
N THR A 232 3.53 -9.61 18.41
CA THR A 232 3.38 -8.89 19.67
C THR A 232 2.17 -7.92 19.65
N ILE A 233 1.93 -7.25 18.52
CA ILE A 233 0.77 -6.36 18.37
C ILE A 233 -0.54 -7.10 18.04
N GLY A 234 -0.47 -8.42 17.83
CA GLY A 234 -1.62 -9.25 17.45
C GLY A 234 -2.07 -9.01 16.01
N TYR A 235 -1.14 -8.70 15.10
CA TYR A 235 -1.47 -8.51 13.69
C TYR A 235 -1.86 -9.85 13.05
N ASP A 236 -3.06 -9.92 12.49
CA ASP A 236 -3.65 -11.08 11.83
C ASP A 236 -4.05 -10.80 10.36
N GLY A 237 -3.75 -9.60 9.88
CA GLY A 237 -3.97 -9.17 8.50
C GLY A 237 -3.06 -9.89 7.50
N PRO A 238 -3.21 -9.61 6.20
CA PRO A 238 -2.36 -10.17 5.16
C PRO A 238 -0.98 -9.54 5.13
N THR A 239 0.00 -10.29 4.61
CA THR A 239 1.31 -9.78 4.21
C THR A 239 1.39 -9.84 2.69
N VAL A 240 1.58 -8.70 2.03
CA VAL A 240 1.65 -8.59 0.57
C VAL A 240 3.08 -8.27 0.15
N ILE A 241 3.55 -8.91 -0.91
CA ILE A 241 4.80 -8.54 -1.57
C ILE A 241 4.47 -7.42 -2.56
N GLU A 242 5.09 -6.25 -2.37
CA GLU A 242 5.09 -5.20 -3.36
C GLU A 242 6.49 -5.05 -3.96
N ALA A 243 6.54 -5.13 -5.27
CA ALA A 243 7.68 -4.82 -6.10
C ALA A 243 7.17 -4.29 -7.44
N PHE A 244 8.05 -3.81 -8.28
CA PHE A 244 7.65 -3.14 -9.52
C PHE A 244 8.35 -3.75 -10.72
N THR A 245 7.60 -3.86 -11.83
CA THR A 245 8.19 -4.37 -13.07
C THR A 245 9.14 -3.34 -13.67
N PRO A 246 10.37 -3.75 -14.07
CA PRO A 246 11.28 -2.88 -14.81
C PRO A 246 10.91 -2.77 -16.29
N GLU A 247 9.93 -3.54 -16.77
CA GLU A 247 9.56 -3.61 -18.20
C GLU A 247 8.64 -2.46 -18.60
N VAL A 248 7.91 -1.84 -17.65
CA VAL A 248 7.08 -0.67 -17.88
C VAL A 248 7.84 0.58 -17.45
N ARG A 249 8.28 1.36 -18.44
CA ARG A 249 9.18 2.51 -18.25
C ARG A 249 8.64 3.53 -17.25
N GLU A 250 7.35 3.81 -17.31
CA GLU A 250 6.69 4.84 -16.50
C GLU A 250 6.78 4.51 -15.02
N ILE A 251 6.39 3.29 -14.63
CA ILE A 251 6.44 2.86 -13.23
C ILE A 251 7.89 2.63 -12.79
N ALA A 252 8.73 2.03 -13.60
CA ALA A 252 10.15 1.82 -13.30
C ALA A 252 10.85 3.15 -12.99
N ARG A 253 10.54 4.22 -13.76
CA ARG A 253 11.06 5.56 -13.51
C ARG A 253 10.48 6.18 -12.23
N ALA A 254 9.19 6.03 -11.98
CA ALA A 254 8.52 6.60 -10.81
C ALA A 254 9.09 6.07 -9.50
N VAL A 255 9.45 4.77 -9.48
CA VAL A 255 9.97 4.08 -8.29
C VAL A 255 11.49 3.80 -8.35
N SER A 256 12.19 4.40 -9.33
CA SER A 256 13.65 4.32 -9.47
C SER A 256 14.22 2.91 -9.66
N ILE A 257 13.53 2.05 -10.38
CA ILE A 257 14.00 0.71 -10.76
C ILE A 257 14.81 0.80 -12.07
N TRP A 258 16.13 0.86 -11.95
CA TRP A 258 17.05 1.07 -13.09
C TRP A 258 17.71 -0.19 -13.58
N ARG A 259 17.50 -1.33 -12.94
CA ARG A 259 18.06 -2.63 -13.29
C ARG A 259 17.11 -3.75 -12.84
N PRO A 260 17.19 -4.94 -13.40
CA PRO A 260 16.52 -6.11 -12.84
C PRO A 260 16.99 -6.37 -11.41
N LEU A 261 16.05 -6.62 -10.49
CA LEU A 261 16.32 -6.89 -9.08
C LEU A 261 16.17 -8.37 -8.72
N ALA A 262 15.68 -9.16 -9.68
CA ALA A 262 15.56 -10.61 -9.61
C ALA A 262 15.77 -11.20 -11.01
N GLU A 263 15.89 -12.52 -11.10
CA GLU A 263 16.00 -13.24 -12.38
C GLU A 263 14.76 -13.00 -13.28
N SER A 264 13.59 -12.96 -12.66
CA SER A 264 12.31 -12.57 -13.27
C SER A 264 11.33 -12.13 -12.19
N GLN A 265 10.26 -11.45 -12.61
CA GLN A 265 9.18 -11.05 -11.68
C GLN A 265 8.46 -12.27 -11.12
N ASP A 266 8.36 -13.35 -11.88
CA ASP A 266 7.80 -14.62 -11.41
C ASP A 266 8.70 -15.30 -10.37
N ALA A 267 10.02 -15.26 -10.55
CA ALA A 267 10.97 -15.75 -9.56
C ALA A 267 10.92 -14.93 -8.27
N LEU A 268 10.90 -13.59 -8.39
CA LEU A 268 10.74 -12.68 -7.25
C LEU A 268 9.50 -13.05 -6.41
N ALA A 269 8.36 -13.20 -7.06
CA ALA A 269 7.10 -13.49 -6.38
C ALA A 269 7.12 -14.87 -5.69
N ARG A 270 7.55 -15.94 -6.41
CA ARG A 270 7.57 -17.31 -5.87
C ARG A 270 8.57 -17.49 -4.73
N ASP A 271 9.81 -17.02 -4.92
CA ASP A 271 10.87 -17.14 -3.90
C ASP A 271 10.52 -16.31 -2.67
N GLY A 272 10.00 -15.07 -2.88
CA GLY A 272 9.55 -14.19 -1.81
C GLY A 272 8.41 -14.80 -1.01
N LEU A 273 7.42 -15.41 -1.68
CA LEU A 273 6.34 -16.14 -0.99
C LEU A 273 6.88 -17.30 -0.15
N GLY A 274 7.80 -18.09 -0.71
CA GLY A 274 8.43 -19.20 -0.01
C GLY A 274 9.15 -18.73 1.25
N PHE A 275 9.92 -17.65 1.15
CA PHE A 275 10.60 -17.04 2.29
C PHE A 275 9.62 -16.52 3.35
N LEU A 276 8.61 -15.73 2.96
CA LEU A 276 7.64 -15.18 3.92
C LEU A 276 6.87 -16.27 4.65
N LYS A 277 6.45 -17.32 3.94
CA LYS A 277 5.81 -18.50 4.59
C LYS A 277 6.70 -19.13 5.67
N GLN A 278 8.00 -19.27 5.41
CA GLN A 278 8.96 -19.80 6.39
C GLN A 278 9.16 -18.84 7.55
N ALA A 279 9.38 -17.54 7.29
CA ALA A 279 9.61 -16.54 8.33
C ALA A 279 8.42 -16.41 9.29
N PHE A 280 7.20 -16.48 8.76
CA PHE A 280 5.98 -16.38 9.58
C PHE A 280 5.56 -17.73 10.22
N ALA A 281 6.13 -18.86 9.82
CA ALA A 281 5.91 -20.17 10.48
C ALA A 281 6.82 -20.40 11.69
N ALA A 282 8.02 -19.80 11.69
CA ALA A 282 8.97 -19.85 12.78
C ALA A 282 8.52 -19.04 14.00
#